data_f9e97d1149ec6e5cb46b18e9e1c25a91
#
_entry.id   f9e97d1149ec6e5cb46b18e9e1c25a91
#
_cell.length_a   1.000
_cell.length_b   1.000
_cell.length_c   1.000
_cell.angle_alpha   90.00
_cell.angle_beta   90.00
_cell.angle_gamma   90.00
#
_symmetry.space_group_name_H-M   'P 1'
#
loop_
_entity.id
_entity.type
_entity.pdbx_description
1 polymer ?
#
loop_
_entity_poly.entity_id
_entity_poly.type
_entity_poly.pdbx_seq_one_letter_code
_entity_poly.pdbx_strand_id
1 'polypeptide(L)'
;MRVKISLFVLFISLLCSQLLLSQNNIIDEIVWIVGDEAILKSDVEEFRKEMLLQNQRIDGDPYCFIPEQIAIQKLFLDQAKLDSIEVTDAQVNSNLEYYLNNYIANSGSVERLEEYYGKKLPAIREDLRTQLREQQLINGVQQKHFHNVQLTPSEIRKYYNNLPQDSLPFIPTTLQVQIVTVEPEIPMAEIDAVKERLRNYTDQVNSGQAEFSTLALLHSEDGSAIKGGELGFMSRSGFVPEFANVAFALNDPNKVSNIVETEYGYHIIQLIERRGEMANFRHILLKPKVPQASLDTAIVRLDSIRSGIVNNKVTFDEVATFFSADSETRNNNGIMVNNSPNSPNSGTSRFALNELNQDIARVAGEMQPGEISQPFLMINDKGRQVAAIIKVSDRNEGHKANINNDYQIIKQMAENEKQQSLIDSWLQEKIKTTYVRIDPKWQKCEFRYSGWIK
;
A
#
# COMPACT_ATOMS: atom_id res chain seq x y z
N MET A 1 57.35 54.10 26.22
CA MET A 1 56.27 53.24 26.64
C MET A 1 54.90 53.69 26.08
N ARG A 2 54.58 54.94 25.88
CA ARG A 2 53.30 55.47 25.37
C ARG A 2 52.99 55.13 23.87
N VAL A 3 54.01 55.05 23.01
CA VAL A 3 53.81 54.76 21.57
C VAL A 3 53.48 53.32 21.31
N LYS A 4 53.98 52.36 22.12
CA LYS A 4 53.62 50.91 21.95
C LYS A 4 52.18 50.56 22.39
N ILE A 5 51.62 51.31 23.33
CA ILE A 5 50.27 51.16 23.81
C ILE A 5 49.27 51.68 22.76
N SER A 6 49.55 52.80 22.09
CA SER A 6 48.75 53.40 21.04
C SER A 6 48.66 52.48 19.80
N LEU A 7 49.74 51.81 19.40
CA LEU A 7 49.73 50.85 18.28
C LEU A 7 48.96 49.58 18.62
N PHE A 8 48.97 49.11 19.87
CA PHE A 8 48.25 47.93 20.31
C PHE A 8 46.72 48.15 20.38
N VAL A 9 46.29 49.35 20.82
CA VAL A 9 44.88 49.77 20.83
C VAL A 9 44.34 49.96 19.41
N LEU A 10 45.14 50.48 18.46
CA LEU A 10 44.78 50.63 17.06
C LEU A 10 44.64 49.25 16.36
N PHE A 11 45.49 48.27 16.73
CA PHE A 11 45.43 46.93 16.16
C PHE A 11 44.21 46.13 16.68
N ILE A 12 43.82 46.32 17.95
CA ILE A 12 42.62 45.72 18.53
C ILE A 12 41.34 46.34 17.93
N SER A 13 41.34 47.66 17.66
CA SER A 13 40.19 48.30 17.02
C SER A 13 40.02 47.88 15.53
N LEU A 14 41.11 47.56 14.83
CA LEU A 14 41.08 47.03 13.46
C LEU A 14 40.64 45.55 13.41
N LEU A 15 40.93 44.73 14.46
CA LEU A 15 40.43 43.36 14.57
C LEU A 15 38.95 43.29 14.94
N CYS A 16 38.44 44.23 15.72
CA CYS A 16 37.02 44.30 16.07
C CYS A 16 36.14 44.78 14.90
N SER A 17 36.65 45.50 13.92
CA SER A 17 35.91 45.96 12.76
C SER A 17 35.72 44.87 11.68
N GLN A 18 36.43 43.73 11.77
CA GLN A 18 36.24 42.61 10.86
C GLN A 18 35.17 41.58 11.35
N LEU A 19 34.64 41.74 12.56
CA LEU A 19 33.59 40.87 13.11
C LEU A 19 32.17 41.36 12.84
N LEU A 20 31.99 42.44 12.08
CA LEU A 20 30.73 42.90 11.54
C LEU A 20 30.56 42.47 10.06
N LEU A 21 30.97 41.25 9.72
CA LEU A 21 30.36 40.57 8.57
C LEU A 21 28.96 40.29 9.02
N SER A 22 28.03 41.16 8.61
CA SER A 22 26.60 40.91 8.63
C SER A 22 26.40 39.47 8.13
N GLN A 23 26.10 38.54 9.03
CA GLN A 23 25.40 37.36 8.62
C GLN A 23 24.13 37.89 7.96
N ASN A 24 24.08 37.77 6.64
CA ASN A 24 22.82 37.86 5.93
C ASN A 24 21.94 36.72 6.54
N ASN A 25 21.23 37.03 7.61
CA ASN A 25 20.12 36.26 8.07
C ASN A 25 19.03 36.40 7.01
N ILE A 26 19.24 35.77 5.85
CA ILE A 26 18.15 35.48 4.91
C ILE A 26 17.38 34.43 5.64
N ILE A 27 16.29 34.84 6.28
CA ILE A 27 15.43 33.96 7.06
C ILE A 27 14.81 32.92 6.12
N ASP A 28 14.41 33.30 4.90
CA ASP A 28 14.06 32.46 3.76
C ASP A 28 13.88 33.31 2.49
N GLU A 29 13.93 32.72 1.29
CA GLU A 29 13.73 33.41 0.02
C GLU A 29 12.30 33.20 -0.47
N ILE A 30 11.55 34.28 -0.72
CA ILE A 30 10.24 34.20 -1.35
C ILE A 30 10.44 33.92 -2.83
N VAL A 31 9.98 32.76 -3.27
CA VAL A 31 10.07 32.29 -4.65
C VAL A 31 8.89 32.82 -5.48
N TRP A 32 7.67 32.59 -4.96
CA TRP A 32 6.42 33.04 -5.55
C TRP A 32 5.50 33.64 -4.50
N ILE A 33 4.54 34.45 -4.95
CA ILE A 33 3.35 34.84 -4.17
C ILE A 33 2.14 34.50 -5.03
N VAL A 34 1.18 33.79 -4.46
CA VAL A 34 -0.09 33.39 -5.09
C VAL A 34 -1.23 33.83 -4.19
N GLY A 35 -2.02 34.80 -4.64
CA GLY A 35 -2.99 35.46 -3.77
C GLY A 35 -2.30 36.13 -2.58
N ASP A 36 -2.68 35.72 -1.38
CA ASP A 36 -2.12 36.22 -0.12
C ASP A 36 -1.04 35.29 0.47
N GLU A 37 -0.69 34.19 -0.22
CA GLU A 37 0.21 33.16 0.27
C GLU A 37 1.58 33.26 -0.43
N ALA A 38 2.65 33.28 0.35
CA ALA A 38 4.03 33.20 -0.15
C ALA A 38 4.45 31.74 -0.26
N ILE A 39 5.20 31.42 -1.31
CA ILE A 39 5.91 30.16 -1.48
C ILE A 39 7.38 30.44 -1.21
N LEU A 40 7.96 29.77 -0.25
CA LEU A 40 9.31 29.96 0.19
C LEU A 40 10.25 28.94 -0.49
N LYS A 41 11.52 29.24 -0.55
CA LYS A 41 12.52 28.32 -1.06
C LYS A 41 12.61 27.05 -0.18
N SER A 42 12.43 27.20 1.13
CA SER A 42 12.33 26.07 2.05
C SER A 42 11.19 25.13 1.70
N ASP A 43 10.02 25.66 1.30
CA ASP A 43 8.85 24.84 0.89
C ASP A 43 9.18 24.02 -0.36
N VAL A 44 9.90 24.63 -1.31
CA VAL A 44 10.35 23.94 -2.54
C VAL A 44 11.32 22.80 -2.21
N GLU A 45 12.29 23.04 -1.30
CA GLU A 45 13.25 22.01 -0.89
C GLU A 45 12.58 20.88 -0.07
N GLU A 46 11.62 21.22 0.79
CA GLU A 46 10.88 20.23 1.57
C GLU A 46 10.03 19.34 0.65
N PHE A 47 9.30 19.93 -0.28
CA PHE A 47 8.53 19.20 -1.29
C PHE A 47 9.42 18.28 -2.15
N ARG A 48 10.61 18.78 -2.55
CA ARG A 48 11.59 17.99 -3.30
C ARG A 48 12.07 16.76 -2.52
N LYS A 49 12.37 16.95 -1.22
CA LYS A 49 12.77 15.85 -0.33
C LYS A 49 11.67 14.81 -0.20
N GLU A 50 10.42 15.25 -0.07
CA GLU A 50 9.27 14.37 0.04
C GLU A 50 9.08 13.52 -1.22
N MET A 51 9.13 14.13 -2.42
CA MET A 51 9.04 13.39 -3.68
C MET A 51 10.13 12.31 -3.80
N LEU A 52 11.37 12.65 -3.38
CA LEU A 52 12.48 11.69 -3.40
C LEU A 52 12.27 10.54 -2.41
N LEU A 53 11.73 10.81 -1.22
CA LEU A 53 11.43 9.78 -0.22
C LEU A 53 10.33 8.82 -0.70
N GLN A 54 9.37 9.35 -1.46
CA GLN A 54 8.30 8.57 -2.07
C GLN A 54 8.71 7.88 -3.38
N ASN A 55 9.98 7.96 -3.79
CA ASN A 55 10.50 7.48 -5.07
C ASN A 55 9.74 8.03 -6.29
N GLN A 56 9.20 9.25 -6.18
CA GLN A 56 8.53 9.91 -7.29
C GLN A 56 9.56 10.51 -8.25
N ARG A 57 9.37 10.27 -9.53
CA ARG A 57 10.21 10.83 -10.57
C ARG A 57 9.81 12.27 -10.86
N ILE A 58 10.78 13.19 -10.87
CA ILE A 58 10.59 14.58 -11.27
C ILE A 58 11.04 14.69 -12.72
N ASP A 59 10.09 15.01 -13.61
CA ASP A 59 10.40 15.25 -15.01
C ASP A 59 10.77 16.72 -15.20
N GLY A 60 11.99 17.00 -15.67
CA GLY A 60 12.52 18.33 -15.90
C GLY A 60 13.27 18.93 -14.71
N ASP A 61 13.37 20.28 -14.68
CA ASP A 61 14.02 21.00 -13.59
C ASP A 61 13.12 21.06 -12.35
N PRO A 62 13.53 20.48 -11.20
CA PRO A 62 12.75 20.53 -9.98
C PRO A 62 12.38 21.94 -9.53
N TYR A 63 13.27 22.90 -9.78
CA TYR A 63 13.07 24.29 -9.38
C TYR A 63 12.13 25.08 -10.31
N CYS A 64 11.73 24.49 -11.41
CA CYS A 64 10.64 24.98 -12.24
C CYS A 64 9.33 24.25 -11.92
N PHE A 65 9.38 22.93 -11.84
CA PHE A 65 8.22 22.08 -11.63
C PHE A 65 7.58 22.26 -10.25
N ILE A 66 8.39 22.18 -9.18
CA ILE A 66 7.87 22.17 -7.80
C ILE A 66 7.18 23.47 -7.40
N PRO A 67 7.73 24.68 -7.66
CA PRO A 67 7.03 25.94 -7.37
C PRO A 67 5.67 26.04 -8.06
N GLU A 68 5.55 25.59 -9.31
CA GLU A 68 4.29 25.57 -10.03
C GLU A 68 3.29 24.62 -9.37
N GLN A 69 3.73 23.40 -8.92
CA GLN A 69 2.86 22.47 -8.22
C GLN A 69 2.34 23.05 -6.89
N ILE A 70 3.22 23.69 -6.10
CA ILE A 70 2.81 24.35 -4.86
C ILE A 70 1.84 25.51 -5.17
N ALA A 71 2.10 26.30 -6.22
CA ALA A 71 1.20 27.38 -6.63
C ALA A 71 -0.20 26.86 -7.00
N ILE A 72 -0.28 25.76 -7.74
CA ILE A 72 -1.54 25.07 -8.07
C ILE A 72 -2.27 24.63 -6.80
N GLN A 73 -1.57 24.02 -5.84
CA GLN A 73 -2.15 23.63 -4.54
C GLN A 73 -2.73 24.85 -3.82
N LYS A 74 -2.01 26.00 -3.80
CA LYS A 74 -2.51 27.23 -3.17
C LYS A 74 -3.79 27.75 -3.84
N LEU A 75 -3.94 27.63 -5.17
CA LEU A 75 -5.20 27.98 -5.86
C LEU A 75 -6.36 27.07 -5.43
N PHE A 76 -6.12 25.78 -5.25
CA PHE A 76 -7.15 24.86 -4.74
C PHE A 76 -7.52 25.16 -3.29
N LEU A 77 -6.53 25.47 -2.43
CA LEU A 77 -6.78 25.81 -1.04
C LEU A 77 -7.56 27.12 -0.88
N ASP A 78 -7.27 28.13 -1.73
CA ASP A 78 -8.06 29.35 -1.80
C ASP A 78 -9.52 29.04 -2.18
N GLN A 79 -9.72 28.17 -3.19
CA GLN A 79 -11.06 27.74 -3.56
C GLN A 79 -11.75 26.96 -2.45
N ALA A 80 -11.04 26.12 -1.68
CA ALA A 80 -11.61 25.41 -0.54
C ALA A 80 -12.15 26.36 0.52
N LYS A 81 -11.44 27.47 0.78
CA LYS A 81 -11.92 28.55 1.69
C LYS A 81 -13.21 29.18 1.14
N LEU A 82 -13.24 29.53 -0.14
CA LEU A 82 -14.42 30.12 -0.81
C LEU A 82 -15.62 29.17 -0.78
N ASP A 83 -15.37 27.89 -0.96
CA ASP A 83 -16.39 26.84 -0.98
C ASP A 83 -16.84 26.38 0.42
N SER A 84 -16.22 26.88 1.49
CA SER A 84 -16.44 26.45 2.87
C SER A 84 -16.31 24.95 3.05
N ILE A 85 -15.28 24.36 2.46
CA ILE A 85 -14.99 22.93 2.62
C ILE A 85 -14.38 22.70 4.00
N GLU A 86 -14.98 21.81 4.76
CA GLU A 86 -14.53 21.46 6.11
C GLU A 86 -13.90 20.08 6.13
N VAL A 87 -12.80 19.94 6.85
CA VAL A 87 -12.10 18.68 7.11
C VAL A 87 -11.96 18.50 8.61
N THR A 88 -12.48 17.39 9.13
CA THR A 88 -12.44 17.09 10.56
C THR A 88 -11.10 16.50 10.99
N ASP A 89 -10.70 16.73 12.25
CA ASP A 89 -9.48 16.12 12.82
C ASP A 89 -9.53 14.59 12.81
N ALA A 90 -10.71 13.99 12.94
CA ALA A 90 -10.89 12.55 12.87
C ALA A 90 -10.49 11.99 11.50
N GLN A 91 -10.90 12.66 10.41
CA GLN A 91 -10.54 12.28 9.04
C GLN A 91 -9.03 12.38 8.79
N VAL A 92 -8.39 13.44 9.30
CA VAL A 92 -6.94 13.63 9.17
C VAL A 92 -6.19 12.56 9.96
N ASN A 93 -6.57 12.34 11.22
CA ASN A 93 -5.88 11.43 12.13
C ASN A 93 -6.02 9.96 11.71
N SER A 94 -7.10 9.58 11.01
CA SER A 94 -7.30 8.19 10.54
C SER A 94 -6.16 7.72 9.62
N ASN A 95 -5.58 8.61 8.83
CA ASN A 95 -4.53 8.29 7.88
C ASN A 95 -3.12 8.67 8.39
N LEU A 96 -3.03 9.58 9.36
CA LEU A 96 -1.75 10.13 9.84
C LEU A 96 -0.78 9.04 10.30
N GLU A 97 -1.24 8.10 11.12
CA GLU A 97 -0.38 7.02 11.64
C GLU A 97 0.07 6.07 10.53
N TYR A 98 -0.78 5.79 9.56
CA TYR A 98 -0.44 4.96 8.41
C TYR A 98 0.70 5.60 7.59
N TYR A 99 0.56 6.88 7.24
CA TYR A 99 1.61 7.58 6.47
C TYR A 99 2.90 7.76 7.27
N LEU A 100 2.79 8.11 8.56
CA LEU A 100 3.96 8.26 9.43
C LEU A 100 4.75 6.95 9.56
N ASN A 101 4.05 5.83 9.75
CA ASN A 101 4.68 4.51 9.81
C ASN A 101 5.35 4.14 8.46
N ASN A 102 4.74 4.49 7.33
CA ASN A 102 5.35 4.29 6.02
C ASN A 102 6.62 5.13 5.84
N TYR A 103 6.63 6.38 6.29
CA TYR A 103 7.82 7.23 6.25
C TYR A 103 8.95 6.66 7.11
N ILE A 104 8.63 6.18 8.31
CA ILE A 104 9.60 5.51 9.19
C ILE A 104 10.15 4.23 8.54
N ALA A 105 9.27 3.42 7.96
CA ALA A 105 9.65 2.17 7.28
C ALA A 105 10.58 2.43 6.07
N ASN A 106 10.25 3.42 5.24
CA ASN A 106 11.05 3.80 4.07
C ASN A 106 12.42 4.39 4.47
N SER A 107 12.48 5.10 5.59
CA SER A 107 13.73 5.65 6.14
C SER A 107 14.55 4.60 6.90
N GLY A 108 13.93 3.49 7.29
CA GLY A 108 14.53 2.40 8.04
C GLY A 108 14.49 2.57 9.56
N SER A 109 14.42 3.79 10.10
CA SER A 109 14.19 4.07 11.53
C SER A 109 13.70 5.50 11.77
N VAL A 110 13.21 5.78 13.00
CA VAL A 110 12.81 7.12 13.43
C VAL A 110 14.01 8.09 13.39
N GLU A 111 15.16 7.65 13.85
CA GLU A 111 16.37 8.49 13.91
C GLU A 111 16.82 8.93 12.50
N ARG A 112 16.78 8.01 11.53
CA ARG A 112 17.09 8.32 10.13
C ARG A 112 16.07 9.26 9.50
N LEU A 113 14.78 9.10 9.85
CA LEU A 113 13.73 10.00 9.42
C LEU A 113 13.96 11.40 9.97
N GLU A 114 14.28 11.54 11.28
CA GLU A 114 14.61 12.81 11.93
C GLU A 114 15.86 13.45 11.30
N GLU A 115 16.90 12.68 11.01
CA GLU A 115 18.10 13.14 10.33
C GLU A 115 17.80 13.64 8.91
N TYR A 116 17.01 12.90 8.16
CA TYR A 116 16.62 13.25 6.79
C TYR A 116 15.87 14.58 6.71
N TYR A 117 14.89 14.79 7.60
CA TYR A 117 14.11 16.03 7.64
C TYR A 117 14.80 17.14 8.44
N GLY A 118 15.78 16.83 9.28
CA GLY A 118 16.40 17.78 10.22
C GLY A 118 15.42 18.25 11.30
N LYS A 119 14.37 17.50 11.57
CA LYS A 119 13.25 17.80 12.50
C LYS A 119 13.03 16.62 13.45
N LYS A 120 12.50 16.87 14.64
CA LYS A 120 12.09 15.82 15.57
C LYS A 120 10.75 15.22 15.16
N LEU A 121 10.51 13.94 15.47
CA LEU A 121 9.30 13.20 15.09
C LEU A 121 7.98 13.93 15.38
N PRO A 122 7.80 14.63 16.54
CA PRO A 122 6.57 15.41 16.78
C PRO A 122 6.36 16.54 15.75
N ALA A 123 7.44 17.19 15.29
CA ALA A 123 7.36 18.24 14.28
C ALA A 123 7.02 17.64 12.90
N ILE A 124 7.69 16.55 12.52
CA ILE A 124 7.38 15.81 11.27
C ILE A 124 5.92 15.36 11.26
N ARG A 125 5.42 14.89 12.39
CA ARG A 125 4.01 14.50 12.55
C ARG A 125 3.03 15.65 12.34
N GLU A 126 3.35 16.85 12.85
CA GLU A 126 2.49 18.02 12.68
C GLU A 126 2.53 18.56 11.24
N ASP A 127 3.70 18.55 10.60
CA ASP A 127 3.84 18.89 9.19
C ASP A 127 3.00 17.93 8.32
N LEU A 128 3.12 16.63 8.55
CA LEU A 128 2.33 15.62 7.86
C LEU A 128 0.81 15.77 8.10
N ARG A 129 0.41 16.14 9.33
CA ARG A 129 -0.99 16.45 9.63
C ARG A 129 -1.51 17.61 8.81
N THR A 130 -0.71 18.67 8.69
CA THR A 130 -1.05 19.85 7.89
C THR A 130 -1.17 19.48 6.41
N GLN A 131 -0.22 18.74 5.86
CA GLN A 131 -0.26 18.25 4.48
C GLN A 131 -1.50 17.39 4.20
N LEU A 132 -1.81 16.45 5.09
CA LEU A 132 -2.99 15.59 4.95
C LEU A 132 -4.29 16.40 4.97
N ARG A 133 -4.36 17.44 5.82
CA ARG A 133 -5.51 18.35 5.85
C ARG A 133 -5.64 19.13 4.54
N GLU A 134 -4.55 19.73 4.06
CA GLU A 134 -4.53 20.46 2.80
C GLU A 134 -4.93 19.55 1.62
N GLN A 135 -4.40 18.32 1.58
CA GLN A 135 -4.76 17.35 0.55
C GLN A 135 -6.26 17.00 0.58
N GLN A 136 -6.84 16.83 1.76
CA GLN A 136 -8.28 16.56 1.89
C GLN A 136 -9.14 17.76 1.46
N LEU A 137 -8.71 18.99 1.75
CA LEU A 137 -9.36 20.21 1.27
C LEU A 137 -9.33 20.28 -0.26
N ILE A 138 -8.19 20.01 -0.88
CA ILE A 138 -8.02 19.95 -2.35
C ILE A 138 -8.93 18.88 -2.95
N ASN A 139 -8.94 17.68 -2.37
CA ASN A 139 -9.82 16.59 -2.80
C ASN A 139 -11.31 16.99 -2.69
N GLY A 140 -11.66 17.72 -1.64
CA GLY A 140 -13.02 18.25 -1.46
C GLY A 140 -13.43 19.21 -2.58
N VAL A 141 -12.53 20.12 -3.00
CA VAL A 141 -12.77 21.01 -4.15
C VAL A 141 -12.93 20.19 -5.43
N GLN A 142 -12.01 19.25 -5.67
CA GLN A 142 -12.05 18.40 -6.86
C GLN A 142 -13.35 17.59 -6.92
N GLN A 143 -13.76 17.03 -5.80
CA GLN A 143 -15.01 16.27 -5.69
C GLN A 143 -16.23 17.15 -5.95
N LYS A 144 -16.27 18.37 -5.39
CA LYS A 144 -17.39 19.31 -5.54
C LYS A 144 -17.55 19.79 -6.98
N HIS A 145 -16.43 20.13 -7.66
CA HIS A 145 -16.47 20.80 -8.97
C HIS A 145 -16.24 19.87 -10.16
N PHE A 146 -15.54 18.75 -10.00
CA PHE A 146 -15.07 17.95 -11.15
C PHE A 146 -15.43 16.47 -11.07
N HIS A 147 -16.01 15.96 -9.95
CA HIS A 147 -16.29 14.53 -9.81
C HIS A 147 -17.45 14.03 -10.67
N ASN A 148 -18.48 14.87 -10.88
CA ASN A 148 -19.71 14.45 -11.58
C ASN A 148 -19.60 14.63 -13.10
N VAL A 149 -18.52 14.16 -13.69
CA VAL A 149 -18.39 14.13 -15.15
C VAL A 149 -19.18 12.92 -15.67
N GLN A 150 -20.27 13.18 -16.37
CA GLN A 150 -21.03 12.15 -17.06
C GLN A 150 -20.91 12.37 -18.57
N LEU A 151 -20.47 11.33 -19.27
CA LEU A 151 -20.39 11.33 -20.72
C LEU A 151 -21.51 10.49 -21.32
N THR A 152 -22.10 10.98 -22.38
CA THR A 152 -23.05 10.21 -23.18
C THR A 152 -22.33 9.11 -23.96
N PRO A 153 -23.01 8.00 -24.31
CA PRO A 153 -22.41 6.97 -25.16
C PRO A 153 -21.85 7.48 -26.48
N SER A 154 -22.42 8.56 -27.03
CA SER A 154 -21.93 9.20 -28.26
C SER A 154 -20.59 9.89 -28.03
N GLU A 155 -20.40 10.59 -26.90
CA GLU A 155 -19.14 11.25 -26.54
C GLU A 155 -18.05 10.22 -26.29
N ILE A 156 -18.39 9.11 -25.61
CA ILE A 156 -17.44 8.01 -25.36
C ILE A 156 -16.98 7.39 -26.68
N ARG A 157 -17.89 7.12 -27.62
CA ARG A 157 -17.54 6.63 -28.96
C ARG A 157 -16.69 7.63 -29.74
N LYS A 158 -17.01 8.93 -29.66
CA LYS A 158 -16.22 9.99 -30.29
C LYS A 158 -14.80 10.05 -29.72
N TYR A 159 -14.68 9.97 -28.40
CA TYR A 159 -13.39 9.87 -27.70
C TYR A 159 -12.57 8.69 -28.24
N TYR A 160 -13.13 7.48 -28.22
CA TYR A 160 -12.48 6.28 -28.70
C TYR A 160 -12.01 6.37 -30.15
N ASN A 161 -12.85 6.90 -31.03
CA ASN A 161 -12.52 7.07 -32.47
C ASN A 161 -11.41 8.09 -32.73
N ASN A 162 -11.21 9.05 -31.80
CA ASN A 162 -10.17 10.07 -31.90
C ASN A 162 -8.85 9.62 -31.25
N LEU A 163 -8.85 8.54 -30.48
CA LEU A 163 -7.62 8.04 -29.86
C LEU A 163 -6.70 7.43 -30.91
N PRO A 164 -5.39 7.76 -30.87
CA PRO A 164 -4.38 7.01 -31.62
C PRO A 164 -4.45 5.53 -31.22
N GLN A 165 -4.37 4.63 -32.18
CA GLN A 165 -4.41 3.17 -31.90
C GLN A 165 -3.34 2.71 -30.92
N ASP A 166 -2.20 3.41 -30.88
CA ASP A 166 -1.10 3.08 -29.96
C ASP A 166 -1.34 3.58 -28.53
N SER A 167 -2.32 4.47 -28.32
CA SER A 167 -2.74 4.95 -26.99
C SER A 167 -3.79 4.06 -26.34
N LEU A 168 -4.36 3.08 -27.05
CA LEU A 168 -5.29 2.14 -26.47
C LEU A 168 -4.56 1.16 -25.55
N PRO A 169 -5.02 0.99 -24.31
CA PRO A 169 -4.39 0.07 -23.38
C PRO A 169 -4.51 -1.38 -23.87
N PHE A 170 -3.50 -2.17 -23.59
CA PHE A 170 -3.57 -3.62 -23.76
C PHE A 170 -4.31 -4.21 -22.57
N ILE A 171 -5.39 -4.92 -22.84
CA ILE A 171 -6.15 -5.69 -21.86
C ILE A 171 -5.50 -7.07 -21.78
N PRO A 172 -4.94 -7.46 -20.65
CA PRO A 172 -4.29 -8.77 -20.51
C PRO A 172 -5.32 -9.90 -20.61
N THR A 173 -4.84 -11.10 -20.94
CA THR A 173 -5.67 -12.30 -20.86
C THR A 173 -6.23 -12.45 -19.46
N THR A 174 -7.55 -12.64 -19.36
CA THR A 174 -8.22 -12.89 -18.09
C THR A 174 -8.91 -14.24 -18.11
N LEU A 175 -8.89 -14.89 -16.94
CA LEU A 175 -9.46 -16.23 -16.73
C LEU A 175 -10.51 -16.18 -15.64
N GLN A 176 -11.52 -17.05 -15.78
CA GLN A 176 -12.40 -17.44 -14.68
C GLN A 176 -12.03 -18.87 -14.29
N VAL A 177 -11.66 -19.07 -13.03
CA VAL A 177 -11.14 -20.33 -12.53
C VAL A 177 -12.03 -20.84 -11.40
N GLN A 178 -12.35 -22.13 -11.48
CA GLN A 178 -12.91 -22.91 -10.36
C GLN A 178 -11.80 -23.79 -9.79
N ILE A 179 -11.80 -23.99 -8.46
CA ILE A 179 -10.81 -24.79 -7.75
C ILE A 179 -11.46 -25.80 -6.82
N VAL A 180 -10.85 -26.98 -6.73
CA VAL A 180 -11.11 -27.99 -5.71
C VAL A 180 -9.80 -28.35 -5.05
N THR A 181 -9.74 -28.30 -3.74
CA THR A 181 -8.56 -28.65 -2.97
C THR A 181 -8.82 -29.84 -2.05
N VAL A 182 -7.76 -30.59 -1.79
CA VAL A 182 -7.72 -31.65 -0.75
C VAL A 182 -6.52 -31.38 0.15
N GLU A 183 -6.77 -31.24 1.45
CA GLU A 183 -5.70 -31.18 2.43
C GLU A 183 -5.10 -32.57 2.63
N PRO A 184 -3.76 -32.70 2.64
CA PRO A 184 -3.10 -33.94 3.00
C PRO A 184 -3.28 -34.22 4.48
N GLU A 185 -3.41 -35.48 4.86
CA GLU A 185 -3.45 -35.88 6.26
C GLU A 185 -2.09 -35.66 6.93
N ILE A 186 -2.09 -34.93 8.03
CA ILE A 186 -0.89 -34.66 8.82
C ILE A 186 -0.81 -35.71 9.93
N PRO A 187 0.25 -36.54 10.00
CA PRO A 187 0.41 -37.49 11.06
C PRO A 187 0.49 -36.83 12.45
N MET A 188 -0.12 -37.42 13.44
CA MET A 188 -0.08 -36.92 14.83
C MET A 188 1.35 -36.68 15.34
N ALA A 189 2.29 -37.50 14.92
CA ALA A 189 3.70 -37.36 15.31
C ALA A 189 4.29 -35.99 14.87
N GLU A 190 3.91 -35.48 13.71
CA GLU A 190 4.38 -34.17 13.24
C GLU A 190 3.72 -33.02 14.02
N ILE A 191 2.45 -33.19 14.39
CA ILE A 191 1.72 -32.24 15.24
C ILE A 191 2.34 -32.18 16.61
N ASP A 192 2.61 -33.34 17.20
CA ASP A 192 3.21 -33.46 18.54
C ASP A 192 4.64 -32.89 18.57
N ALA A 193 5.41 -33.09 17.52
CA ALA A 193 6.75 -32.52 17.38
C ALA A 193 6.71 -30.98 17.36
N VAL A 194 5.74 -30.38 16.65
CA VAL A 194 5.54 -28.91 16.66
C VAL A 194 5.14 -28.43 18.05
N LYS A 195 4.18 -29.09 18.71
CA LYS A 195 3.73 -28.70 20.03
C LYS A 195 4.86 -28.84 21.08
N GLU A 196 5.72 -29.83 20.96
CA GLU A 196 6.89 -30.01 21.84
C GLU A 196 7.92 -28.88 21.63
N ARG A 197 8.19 -28.50 20.37
CA ARG A 197 9.07 -27.36 20.08
C ARG A 197 8.52 -26.07 20.69
N LEU A 198 7.23 -25.79 20.53
CA LEU A 198 6.60 -24.60 21.12
C LEU A 198 6.62 -24.61 22.66
N ARG A 199 6.42 -25.74 23.31
CA ARG A 199 6.57 -25.87 24.78
C ARG A 199 8.00 -25.54 25.20
N ASN A 200 8.97 -26.08 24.48
CA ASN A 200 10.38 -25.80 24.77
C ASN A 200 10.70 -24.31 24.64
N TYR A 201 10.19 -23.64 23.61
CA TYR A 201 10.36 -22.16 23.45
C TYR A 201 9.68 -21.40 24.60
N THR A 202 8.49 -21.82 25.00
CA THR A 202 7.79 -21.24 26.16
C THR A 202 8.62 -21.37 27.43
N ASP A 203 9.21 -22.55 27.67
CA ASP A 203 10.05 -22.82 28.85
C ASP A 203 11.33 -21.97 28.84
N GLN A 204 11.98 -21.83 27.69
CA GLN A 204 13.17 -20.97 27.53
C GLN A 204 12.86 -19.50 27.83
N VAL A 205 11.72 -19.00 27.36
CA VAL A 205 11.31 -17.62 27.64
C VAL A 205 10.96 -17.43 29.11
N ASN A 206 10.14 -18.30 29.67
CA ASN A 206 9.69 -18.21 31.06
C ASN A 206 10.84 -18.39 32.08
N SER A 207 11.90 -19.12 31.72
CA SER A 207 13.12 -19.29 32.54
C SER A 207 14.15 -18.17 32.32
N GLY A 208 13.93 -17.26 31.37
CA GLY A 208 14.88 -16.20 31.02
C GLY A 208 16.11 -16.68 30.25
N GLN A 209 16.09 -17.89 29.70
CA GLN A 209 17.20 -18.45 28.92
C GLN A 209 17.25 -17.85 27.50
N ALA A 210 16.12 -17.40 26.97
CA ALA A 210 16.03 -16.79 25.67
C ALA A 210 14.94 -15.69 25.64
N GLU A 211 15.18 -14.65 24.82
CA GLU A 211 14.18 -13.64 24.53
C GLU A 211 13.17 -14.17 23.50
N PHE A 212 11.90 -13.89 23.71
CA PHE A 212 10.84 -14.31 22.78
C PHE A 212 11.09 -13.82 21.34
N SER A 213 11.50 -12.55 21.20
CA SER A 213 11.81 -11.94 19.90
C SER A 213 12.95 -12.64 19.15
N THR A 214 13.96 -13.12 19.89
CA THR A 214 15.07 -13.89 19.31
C THR A 214 14.59 -15.25 18.81
N LEU A 215 13.77 -15.96 19.59
CA LEU A 215 13.20 -17.24 19.16
C LEU A 215 12.25 -17.07 17.97
N ALA A 216 11.46 -15.98 17.95
CA ALA A 216 10.59 -15.66 16.82
C ALA A 216 11.40 -15.39 15.53
N LEU A 217 12.46 -14.59 15.61
CA LEU A 217 13.35 -14.30 14.49
C LEU A 217 13.99 -15.56 13.90
N LEU A 218 14.39 -16.50 14.76
CA LEU A 218 15.12 -17.71 14.35
C LEU A 218 14.20 -18.85 13.89
N HIS A 219 12.98 -18.92 14.42
CA HIS A 219 12.18 -20.13 14.32
C HIS A 219 10.73 -19.93 13.87
N SER A 220 10.18 -18.71 13.92
CA SER A 220 8.81 -18.49 13.46
C SER A 220 8.70 -18.62 11.96
N GLU A 221 7.65 -19.28 11.50
CA GLU A 221 7.32 -19.49 10.09
C GLU A 221 6.30 -18.43 9.58
N ASP A 222 6.14 -17.33 10.32
CA ASP A 222 5.31 -16.19 9.97
C ASP A 222 6.14 -15.02 9.41
N GLY A 223 5.52 -14.18 8.57
CA GLY A 223 6.16 -12.99 8.01
C GLY A 223 6.64 -11.97 9.05
N SER A 224 6.03 -11.95 10.25
CA SER A 224 6.45 -11.12 11.38
C SER A 224 7.75 -11.56 12.03
N ALA A 225 8.28 -12.75 11.70
CA ALA A 225 9.53 -13.27 12.23
C ALA A 225 10.69 -12.27 12.13
N ILE A 226 10.81 -11.56 11.00
CA ILE A 226 11.85 -10.54 10.76
C ILE A 226 11.79 -9.35 11.74
N LYS A 227 10.63 -9.14 12.39
CA LYS A 227 10.39 -8.14 13.43
C LYS A 227 10.32 -8.77 14.83
N GLY A 228 10.91 -9.96 15.02
CA GLY A 228 10.83 -10.68 16.28
C GLY A 228 9.42 -11.17 16.65
N GLY A 229 8.58 -11.41 15.65
CA GLY A 229 7.20 -11.88 15.81
C GLY A 229 6.19 -10.77 16.11
N GLU A 230 6.59 -9.49 16.11
CA GLU A 230 5.73 -8.34 16.45
C GLU A 230 4.70 -8.04 15.37
N LEU A 231 3.42 -7.92 15.76
CA LEU A 231 2.27 -7.71 14.88
C LEU A 231 1.81 -6.26 14.81
N GLY A 232 2.30 -5.39 15.72
CA GLY A 232 1.85 -4.01 15.85
C GLY A 232 0.51 -3.89 16.60
N PHE A 233 0.04 -2.64 16.78
CA PHE A 233 -1.23 -2.38 17.46
C PHE A 233 -2.41 -2.72 16.57
N MET A 234 -3.20 -3.70 17.01
CA MET A 234 -4.40 -4.17 16.32
C MET A 234 -5.57 -4.32 17.29
N SER A 235 -6.79 -4.14 16.80
CA SER A 235 -8.01 -4.46 17.53
C SER A 235 -8.28 -5.97 17.48
N ARG A 236 -9.19 -6.44 18.36
CA ARG A 236 -9.58 -7.85 18.43
C ARG A 236 -10.07 -8.42 17.09
N SER A 237 -10.75 -7.60 16.30
CA SER A 237 -11.29 -8.00 14.99
C SER A 237 -10.23 -8.17 13.88
N GLY A 238 -9.00 -7.74 14.12
CA GLY A 238 -7.88 -7.93 13.20
C GLY A 238 -7.22 -9.31 13.27
N PHE A 239 -7.69 -10.19 14.18
CA PHE A 239 -7.16 -11.55 14.38
C PHE A 239 -8.25 -12.60 14.19
N VAL A 240 -7.83 -13.82 13.82
CA VAL A 240 -8.74 -14.97 13.83
C VAL A 240 -9.23 -15.26 15.25
N PRO A 241 -10.47 -15.74 15.42
CA PRO A 241 -11.12 -15.86 16.73
C PRO A 241 -10.30 -16.63 17.75
N GLU A 242 -9.68 -17.74 17.35
CA GLU A 242 -8.89 -18.61 18.22
C GLU A 242 -7.67 -17.87 18.79
N PHE A 243 -6.96 -17.13 17.93
CA PHE A 243 -5.83 -16.30 18.34
C PHE A 243 -6.30 -15.14 19.23
N ALA A 244 -7.33 -14.41 18.81
CA ALA A 244 -7.86 -13.26 19.53
C ALA A 244 -8.33 -13.63 20.94
N ASN A 245 -8.98 -14.79 21.12
CA ASN A 245 -9.48 -15.24 22.40
C ASN A 245 -8.36 -15.42 23.44
N VAL A 246 -7.24 -15.97 23.02
CA VAL A 246 -6.08 -16.19 23.90
C VAL A 246 -5.25 -14.92 24.06
N ALA A 247 -4.95 -14.23 22.96
CA ALA A 247 -4.12 -13.02 22.96
C ALA A 247 -4.71 -11.92 23.85
N PHE A 248 -6.00 -11.63 23.70
CA PHE A 248 -6.68 -10.59 24.50
C PHE A 248 -6.98 -10.99 25.95
N ALA A 249 -6.79 -12.25 26.32
CA ALA A 249 -6.82 -12.71 27.73
C ALA A 249 -5.47 -12.52 28.45
N LEU A 250 -4.37 -12.28 27.71
CA LEU A 250 -3.06 -12.03 28.30
C LEU A 250 -3.02 -10.66 28.98
N ASN A 251 -2.58 -10.61 30.24
CA ASN A 251 -2.45 -9.38 31.01
C ASN A 251 -1.02 -9.12 31.51
N ASP A 252 -0.13 -10.11 31.39
CA ASP A 252 1.25 -10.03 31.85
C ASP A 252 2.20 -10.13 30.66
N PRO A 253 2.96 -9.05 30.33
CA PRO A 253 3.91 -9.05 29.22
C PRO A 253 5.06 -10.06 29.38
N ASN A 254 5.32 -10.54 30.60
CA ASN A 254 6.39 -11.50 30.85
C ASN A 254 5.96 -12.95 30.61
N LYS A 255 4.67 -13.19 30.40
CA LYS A 255 4.12 -14.54 30.22
C LYS A 255 3.84 -14.85 28.76
N VAL A 256 4.15 -16.10 28.40
CA VAL A 256 3.80 -16.68 27.10
C VAL A 256 2.47 -17.44 27.25
N SER A 257 1.63 -17.38 26.23
CA SER A 257 0.36 -18.09 26.19
C SER A 257 0.54 -19.62 26.18
N ASN A 258 -0.54 -20.33 26.43
CA ASN A 258 -0.67 -21.72 25.98
C ASN A 258 -0.59 -21.77 24.45
N ILE A 259 -0.32 -22.96 23.91
CA ILE A 259 -0.33 -23.20 22.46
C ILE A 259 -1.74 -22.99 21.94
N VAL A 260 -1.84 -22.18 20.90
CA VAL A 260 -3.09 -21.85 20.18
C VAL A 260 -3.04 -22.50 18.81
N GLU A 261 -4.05 -23.26 18.48
CA GLU A 261 -4.25 -23.82 17.14
C GLU A 261 -5.16 -22.92 16.34
N THR A 262 -4.75 -22.57 15.13
CA THR A 262 -5.52 -21.79 14.18
C THR A 262 -5.45 -22.42 12.79
N GLU A 263 -6.19 -21.88 11.85
CA GLU A 263 -6.07 -22.31 10.45
C GLU A 263 -4.68 -22.07 9.83
N TYR A 264 -3.83 -21.22 10.45
CA TYR A 264 -2.45 -20.96 9.99
C TYR A 264 -1.41 -21.92 10.60
N GLY A 265 -1.72 -22.61 11.68
CA GLY A 265 -0.83 -23.51 12.39
C GLY A 265 -0.92 -23.37 13.91
N TYR A 266 0.19 -23.64 14.59
CA TYR A 266 0.29 -23.61 16.06
C TYR A 266 1.09 -22.41 16.52
N HIS A 267 0.54 -21.66 17.47
CA HIS A 267 1.10 -20.39 17.94
C HIS A 267 1.36 -20.42 19.44
N ILE A 268 2.39 -19.68 19.85
CA ILE A 268 2.52 -19.13 21.20
C ILE A 268 2.57 -17.62 21.08
N ILE A 269 1.98 -16.91 22.04
CA ILE A 269 1.73 -15.47 21.97
C ILE A 269 2.27 -14.81 23.23
N GLN A 270 2.85 -13.62 23.11
CA GLN A 270 3.25 -12.76 24.21
C GLN A 270 2.68 -11.35 23.99
N LEU A 271 2.14 -10.76 25.06
CA LEU A 271 1.71 -9.37 25.06
C LEU A 271 2.94 -8.45 25.11
N ILE A 272 2.97 -7.40 24.30
CA ILE A 272 3.96 -6.32 24.38
C ILE A 272 3.37 -5.14 25.14
N GLU A 273 2.26 -4.59 24.62
CA GLU A 273 1.63 -3.39 25.16
C GLU A 273 0.13 -3.37 24.83
N ARG A 274 -0.66 -2.72 25.68
CA ARG A 274 -2.09 -2.50 25.45
C ARG A 274 -2.41 -1.03 25.48
N ARG A 275 -3.21 -0.57 24.48
CA ARG A 275 -3.69 0.83 24.36
C ARG A 275 -5.19 0.86 24.11
N GLY A 276 -5.97 1.00 25.18
CA GLY A 276 -7.43 0.94 25.07
C GLY A 276 -7.90 -0.41 24.50
N GLU A 277 -8.66 -0.36 23.40
CA GLU A 277 -9.17 -1.54 22.70
C GLU A 277 -8.15 -2.21 21.77
N MET A 278 -6.99 -1.59 21.54
CA MET A 278 -5.92 -2.13 20.73
C MET A 278 -4.82 -2.73 21.63
N ALA A 279 -4.17 -3.79 21.11
CA ALA A 279 -3.02 -4.37 21.76
C ALA A 279 -1.96 -4.73 20.72
N ASN A 280 -0.70 -4.67 21.14
CA ASN A 280 0.45 -5.12 20.38
C ASN A 280 0.92 -6.46 20.96
N PHE A 281 0.95 -7.47 20.11
CA PHE A 281 1.40 -8.81 20.44
C PHE A 281 2.61 -9.20 19.60
N ARG A 282 3.38 -10.15 20.10
CA ARG A 282 4.32 -10.93 19.28
C ARG A 282 3.95 -12.40 19.37
N HIS A 283 4.23 -13.14 18.29
CA HIS A 283 3.94 -14.57 18.25
C HIS A 283 5.05 -15.38 17.58
N ILE A 284 5.07 -16.67 17.86
CA ILE A 284 5.83 -17.67 17.11
C ILE A 284 4.81 -18.61 16.50
N LEU A 285 4.83 -18.72 15.18
CA LEU A 285 4.02 -19.65 14.41
C LEU A 285 4.90 -20.81 13.94
N LEU A 286 4.47 -22.04 14.19
CA LEU A 286 5.04 -23.23 13.59
C LEU A 286 3.95 -24.03 12.87
N LYS A 287 4.33 -24.65 11.74
CA LYS A 287 3.47 -25.53 10.96
C LYS A 287 3.98 -26.96 11.03
N PRO A 288 3.11 -27.97 11.21
CA PRO A 288 3.55 -29.36 11.12
C PRO A 288 3.98 -29.69 9.69
N LYS A 289 5.04 -30.48 9.55
CA LYS A 289 5.51 -30.92 8.24
C LYS A 289 4.52 -31.88 7.62
N VAL A 290 4.30 -31.73 6.31
CA VAL A 290 3.50 -32.66 5.54
C VAL A 290 4.43 -33.68 4.88
N PRO A 291 4.38 -34.97 5.27
CA PRO A 291 5.19 -35.98 4.61
C PRO A 291 4.82 -36.16 3.13
N GLN A 292 5.80 -36.50 2.29
CA GLN A 292 5.58 -36.72 0.86
C GLN A 292 4.50 -37.76 0.60
N ALA A 293 4.47 -38.85 1.38
CA ALA A 293 3.44 -39.89 1.26
C ALA A 293 2.01 -39.37 1.46
N SER A 294 1.81 -38.38 2.34
CA SER A 294 0.52 -37.73 2.54
C SER A 294 0.12 -36.86 1.35
N LEU A 295 1.09 -36.14 0.78
CA LEU A 295 0.89 -35.37 -0.45
C LEU A 295 0.55 -36.29 -1.64
N ASP A 296 1.27 -37.37 -1.83
CA ASP A 296 1.01 -38.35 -2.88
C ASP A 296 -0.40 -38.98 -2.74
N THR A 297 -0.82 -39.27 -1.52
CA THR A 297 -2.16 -39.76 -1.23
C THR A 297 -3.26 -38.73 -1.59
N ALA A 298 -3.04 -37.46 -1.28
CA ALA A 298 -3.95 -36.37 -1.64
C ALA A 298 -4.05 -36.20 -3.17
N ILE A 299 -2.95 -36.31 -3.90
CA ILE A 299 -2.92 -36.31 -5.37
C ILE A 299 -3.72 -37.49 -5.96
N VAL A 300 -3.49 -38.71 -5.48
CA VAL A 300 -4.22 -39.91 -5.94
C VAL A 300 -5.71 -39.77 -5.68
N ARG A 301 -6.10 -39.24 -4.52
CA ARG A 301 -7.50 -38.96 -4.17
C ARG A 301 -8.14 -37.99 -5.15
N LEU A 302 -7.45 -36.86 -5.46
CA LEU A 302 -7.91 -35.87 -6.44
C LEU A 302 -7.98 -36.42 -7.86
N ASP A 303 -7.05 -37.30 -8.26
CA ASP A 303 -7.09 -37.91 -9.59
C ASP A 303 -8.30 -38.84 -9.75
N SER A 304 -8.68 -39.59 -8.71
CA SER A 304 -9.92 -40.35 -8.68
C SER A 304 -11.15 -39.45 -8.82
N ILE A 305 -11.20 -38.34 -8.11
CA ILE A 305 -12.29 -37.37 -8.18
C ILE A 305 -12.36 -36.76 -9.59
N ARG A 306 -11.22 -36.32 -10.13
CA ARG A 306 -11.08 -35.78 -11.48
C ARG A 306 -11.61 -36.79 -12.53
N SER A 307 -11.23 -38.05 -12.41
CA SER A 307 -11.71 -39.11 -13.29
C SER A 307 -13.23 -39.25 -13.23
N GLY A 308 -13.84 -39.07 -12.07
CA GLY A 308 -15.31 -39.03 -11.92
C GLY A 308 -15.94 -37.87 -12.69
N ILE A 309 -15.30 -36.68 -12.66
CA ILE A 309 -15.82 -35.48 -13.37
C ILE A 309 -15.66 -35.68 -14.89
N VAL A 310 -14.48 -36.09 -15.35
CA VAL A 310 -14.19 -36.29 -16.79
C VAL A 310 -15.14 -37.35 -17.41
N ASN A 311 -15.49 -38.36 -16.62
CA ASN A 311 -16.45 -39.40 -17.04
C ASN A 311 -17.94 -39.01 -16.84
N ASN A 312 -18.22 -37.75 -16.52
CA ASN A 312 -19.59 -37.22 -16.30
C ASN A 312 -20.40 -37.97 -15.22
N LYS A 313 -19.73 -38.57 -14.21
CA LYS A 313 -20.41 -39.21 -13.06
C LYS A 313 -20.81 -38.17 -12.02
N VAL A 314 -20.07 -37.11 -11.90
CA VAL A 314 -20.29 -35.95 -11.01
C VAL A 314 -19.84 -34.67 -11.72
N THR A 315 -20.43 -33.55 -11.37
CA THR A 315 -20.01 -32.23 -11.90
C THR A 315 -18.87 -31.63 -11.08
N PHE A 316 -18.13 -30.70 -11.67
CA PHE A 316 -17.09 -29.96 -10.94
C PHE A 316 -17.69 -29.17 -9.76
N ASP A 317 -18.86 -28.57 -9.96
CA ASP A 317 -19.60 -27.76 -8.98
C ASP A 317 -20.03 -28.62 -7.76
N GLU A 318 -20.54 -29.83 -7.99
CA GLU A 318 -20.88 -30.78 -6.92
C GLU A 318 -19.63 -31.16 -6.11
N VAL A 319 -18.52 -31.46 -6.81
CA VAL A 319 -17.26 -31.80 -6.15
C VAL A 319 -16.75 -30.62 -5.35
N ALA A 320 -16.75 -29.40 -5.89
CA ALA A 320 -16.34 -28.21 -5.18
C ALA A 320 -17.14 -28.01 -3.89
N THR A 321 -18.47 -28.16 -3.99
CA THR A 321 -19.36 -27.92 -2.85
C THR A 321 -19.22 -28.97 -1.74
N PHE A 322 -19.07 -30.25 -2.10
CA PHE A 322 -19.17 -31.36 -1.13
C PHE A 322 -17.79 -31.91 -0.70
N PHE A 323 -16.75 -31.78 -1.52
CA PHE A 323 -15.46 -32.44 -1.29
C PHE A 323 -14.28 -31.47 -1.16
N SER A 324 -14.42 -30.20 -1.59
CA SER A 324 -13.33 -29.25 -1.51
C SER A 324 -13.03 -28.86 -0.05
N ALA A 325 -11.76 -28.86 0.30
CA ALA A 325 -11.27 -28.35 1.59
C ALA A 325 -11.20 -26.83 1.61
N ASP A 326 -11.29 -26.17 0.45
CA ASP A 326 -11.23 -24.72 0.35
C ASP A 326 -12.55 -24.08 0.81
N SER A 327 -12.53 -23.46 1.98
CA SER A 327 -13.69 -22.84 2.60
C SER A 327 -14.19 -21.57 1.88
N GLU A 328 -13.30 -20.89 1.14
CA GLU A 328 -13.63 -19.63 0.46
C GLU A 328 -14.44 -19.86 -0.82
N THR A 329 -14.06 -20.87 -1.59
CA THR A 329 -14.70 -21.16 -2.88
C THR A 329 -15.75 -22.25 -2.82
N ARG A 330 -15.72 -23.13 -1.80
CA ARG A 330 -16.64 -24.28 -1.66
C ARG A 330 -18.12 -23.89 -1.77
N ASN A 331 -18.51 -22.80 -1.10
CA ASN A 331 -19.90 -22.31 -1.10
C ASN A 331 -20.27 -21.53 -2.37
N ASN A 332 -19.31 -21.33 -3.28
CA ASN A 332 -19.46 -20.66 -4.56
C ASN A 332 -19.14 -21.61 -5.73
N ASN A 333 -19.47 -22.90 -5.61
CA ASN A 333 -19.20 -23.91 -6.63
C ASN A 333 -17.73 -23.99 -7.07
N GLY A 334 -16.82 -23.64 -6.20
CA GLY A 334 -15.38 -23.59 -6.48
C GLY A 334 -14.91 -22.33 -7.24
N ILE A 335 -15.81 -21.41 -7.59
CA ILE A 335 -15.46 -20.18 -8.32
C ILE A 335 -14.62 -19.27 -7.43
N MET A 336 -13.43 -18.95 -7.90
CA MET A 336 -12.53 -18.00 -7.25
C MET A 336 -13.00 -16.56 -7.44
N VAL A 337 -12.79 -15.71 -6.42
CA VAL A 337 -13.09 -14.27 -6.47
C VAL A 337 -11.80 -13.49 -6.35
N ASN A 338 -11.61 -12.52 -7.23
CA ASN A 338 -10.45 -11.66 -7.26
C ASN A 338 -10.55 -10.58 -6.16
N ASN A 339 -9.73 -10.71 -5.13
CA ASN A 339 -9.67 -9.77 -4.01
C ASN A 339 -8.47 -8.80 -4.10
N SER A 340 -7.79 -8.72 -5.25
CA SER A 340 -6.65 -7.85 -5.46
C SER A 340 -7.09 -6.37 -5.43
N PRO A 341 -6.63 -5.54 -4.47
CA PRO A 341 -7.17 -4.19 -4.24
C PRO A 341 -7.01 -3.24 -5.43
N ASN A 342 -5.97 -3.45 -6.24
CA ASN A 342 -5.61 -2.59 -7.37
C ASN A 342 -6.01 -3.17 -8.73
N SER A 343 -6.75 -4.29 -8.73
CA SER A 343 -7.22 -4.93 -9.96
C SER A 343 -8.50 -4.25 -10.47
N PRO A 344 -8.59 -3.98 -11.78
CA PRO A 344 -9.86 -3.57 -12.39
C PRO A 344 -10.93 -4.66 -12.30
N ASN A 345 -10.53 -5.91 -12.02
CA ASN A 345 -11.41 -7.06 -11.85
C ASN A 345 -11.70 -7.37 -10.38
N SER A 346 -11.29 -6.52 -9.44
CA SER A 346 -11.52 -6.72 -8.00
C SER A 346 -13.01 -6.90 -7.70
N GLY A 347 -13.34 -7.88 -6.85
CA GLY A 347 -14.72 -8.26 -6.52
C GLY A 347 -15.44 -9.11 -7.59
N THR A 348 -14.78 -9.46 -8.69
CA THR A 348 -15.33 -10.33 -9.75
C THR A 348 -14.65 -11.71 -9.74
N SER A 349 -15.11 -12.62 -10.57
CA SER A 349 -14.49 -13.93 -10.78
C SER A 349 -13.38 -13.94 -11.86
N ARG A 350 -13.00 -12.77 -12.37
CA ARG A 350 -11.96 -12.65 -13.41
C ARG A 350 -10.61 -12.30 -12.82
N PHE A 351 -9.60 -12.97 -13.34
CA PHE A 351 -8.19 -12.77 -12.96
C PHE A 351 -7.34 -12.58 -14.19
N ALA A 352 -6.48 -11.58 -14.19
CA ALA A 352 -5.27 -11.64 -15.00
C ALA A 352 -4.31 -12.71 -14.43
N LEU A 353 -3.45 -13.29 -15.27
CA LEU A 353 -2.57 -14.37 -14.83
C LEU A 353 -1.66 -14.00 -13.64
N ASN A 354 -1.21 -12.75 -13.59
CA ASN A 354 -0.37 -12.23 -12.51
C ASN A 354 -1.14 -11.94 -11.21
N GLU A 355 -2.47 -12.04 -11.22
CA GLU A 355 -3.33 -11.87 -10.05
C GLU A 355 -3.70 -13.21 -9.39
N LEU A 356 -3.45 -14.32 -10.08
CA LEU A 356 -3.63 -15.66 -9.56
C LEU A 356 -2.42 -16.09 -8.70
N ASN A 357 -2.68 -17.02 -7.79
CA ASN A 357 -1.60 -17.77 -7.13
C ASN A 357 -0.65 -18.36 -8.18
N GLN A 358 0.67 -18.30 -7.94
CA GLN A 358 1.68 -18.67 -8.92
C GLN A 358 1.53 -20.10 -9.47
N ASP A 359 1.14 -21.05 -8.61
CA ASP A 359 0.94 -22.45 -9.02
C ASP A 359 -0.31 -22.60 -9.88
N ILE A 360 -1.39 -21.88 -9.52
CA ILE A 360 -2.63 -21.84 -10.31
C ILE A 360 -2.36 -21.17 -11.66
N ALA A 361 -1.68 -20.01 -11.67
CA ALA A 361 -1.36 -19.28 -12.90
C ALA A 361 -0.56 -20.13 -13.90
N ARG A 362 0.43 -20.88 -13.40
CA ARG A 362 1.25 -21.79 -14.20
C ARG A 362 0.41 -22.88 -14.89
N VAL A 363 -0.57 -23.45 -14.18
CA VAL A 363 -1.42 -24.49 -14.71
C VAL A 363 -2.53 -23.90 -15.61
N ALA A 364 -3.23 -22.84 -15.15
CA ALA A 364 -4.34 -22.23 -15.87
C ALA A 364 -3.92 -21.51 -17.16
N GLY A 365 -2.66 -21.03 -17.21
CA GLY A 365 -2.15 -20.23 -18.33
C GLY A 365 -2.23 -20.91 -19.68
N GLU A 366 -2.11 -22.23 -19.73
CA GLU A 366 -2.13 -23.05 -20.95
C GLU A 366 -3.50 -23.71 -21.21
N MET A 367 -4.44 -23.64 -20.24
CA MET A 367 -5.72 -24.33 -20.31
C MET A 367 -6.75 -23.55 -21.14
N GLN A 368 -7.61 -24.31 -21.83
CA GLN A 368 -8.75 -23.80 -22.58
C GLN A 368 -10.04 -23.83 -21.74
N PRO A 369 -11.05 -23.02 -22.11
CA PRO A 369 -12.35 -23.06 -21.45
C PRO A 369 -12.96 -24.48 -21.43
N GLY A 370 -13.43 -24.91 -20.29
CA GLY A 370 -13.99 -26.24 -20.04
C GLY A 370 -12.95 -27.30 -19.62
N GLU A 371 -11.67 -27.06 -19.78
CA GLU A 371 -10.63 -28.02 -19.39
C GLU A 371 -10.46 -28.10 -17.86
N ILE A 372 -10.17 -29.32 -17.40
CA ILE A 372 -9.87 -29.63 -16.00
C ILE A 372 -8.41 -30.09 -15.91
N SER A 373 -7.63 -29.45 -15.03
CA SER A 373 -6.22 -29.75 -14.86
C SER A 373 -5.97 -31.18 -14.34
N GLN A 374 -4.76 -31.65 -14.52
CA GLN A 374 -4.25 -32.75 -13.69
C GLN A 374 -4.12 -32.26 -12.23
N PRO A 375 -4.17 -33.15 -11.23
CA PRO A 375 -3.89 -32.77 -9.84
C PRO A 375 -2.46 -32.22 -9.72
N PHE A 376 -2.31 -31.14 -8.97
CA PHE A 376 -1.02 -30.51 -8.67
C PHE A 376 -0.94 -30.08 -7.22
N LEU A 377 0.27 -29.89 -6.72
CA LEU A 377 0.51 -29.32 -5.39
C LEU A 377 0.63 -27.81 -5.46
N MET A 378 0.05 -27.12 -4.49
CA MET A 378 0.16 -25.69 -4.36
C MET A 378 0.25 -25.28 -2.87
N ILE A 379 0.69 -24.06 -2.64
CA ILE A 379 0.58 -23.42 -1.33
C ILE A 379 -0.66 -22.52 -1.37
N ASN A 380 -1.62 -22.78 -0.47
CA ASN A 380 -2.82 -21.95 -0.36
C ASN A 380 -2.54 -20.62 0.37
N ASP A 381 -3.53 -19.72 0.44
CA ASP A 381 -3.42 -18.39 1.07
C ASP A 381 -3.11 -18.46 2.58
N LYS A 382 -3.36 -19.63 3.22
CA LYS A 382 -2.98 -19.93 4.61
C LYS A 382 -1.55 -20.44 4.75
N GLY A 383 -0.81 -20.52 3.64
CA GLY A 383 0.56 -21.03 3.60
C GLY A 383 0.67 -22.53 3.89
N ARG A 384 -0.38 -23.31 3.58
CA ARG A 384 -0.40 -24.78 3.70
C ARG A 384 -0.22 -25.41 2.33
N GLN A 385 0.53 -26.52 2.28
CA GLN A 385 0.57 -27.36 1.09
C GLN A 385 -0.72 -28.14 0.96
N VAL A 386 -1.36 -28.01 -0.21
CA VAL A 386 -2.59 -28.71 -0.58
C VAL A 386 -2.46 -29.31 -1.97
N ALA A 387 -3.19 -30.38 -2.23
CA ALA A 387 -3.40 -30.86 -3.60
C ALA A 387 -4.63 -30.13 -4.20
N ALA A 388 -4.52 -29.72 -5.47
CA ALA A 388 -5.57 -28.99 -6.17
C ALA A 388 -5.83 -29.52 -7.58
N ILE A 389 -7.07 -29.39 -8.04
CA ILE A 389 -7.45 -29.38 -9.45
C ILE A 389 -8.18 -28.10 -9.75
N ILE A 390 -8.01 -27.57 -10.94
CA ILE A 390 -8.73 -26.40 -11.40
C ILE A 390 -9.48 -26.68 -12.70
N LYS A 391 -10.52 -25.89 -12.92
CA LYS A 391 -11.23 -25.82 -14.19
C LYS A 391 -11.24 -24.37 -14.66
N VAL A 392 -10.82 -24.13 -15.90
CA VAL A 392 -11.01 -22.83 -16.54
C VAL A 392 -12.43 -22.78 -17.10
N SER A 393 -13.27 -21.93 -16.51
CA SER A 393 -14.67 -21.78 -16.93
C SER A 393 -14.82 -20.83 -18.09
N ASP A 394 -14.00 -19.78 -18.12
CA ASP A 394 -13.98 -18.77 -19.19
C ASP A 394 -12.57 -18.23 -19.38
N ARG A 395 -12.25 -17.85 -20.61
CA ARG A 395 -10.97 -17.27 -21.00
C ARG A 395 -11.21 -16.14 -22.00
N ASN A 396 -10.74 -14.96 -21.66
CA ASN A 396 -10.76 -13.80 -22.54
C ASN A 396 -9.33 -13.47 -22.93
N GLU A 397 -9.00 -13.67 -24.21
CA GLU A 397 -7.63 -13.46 -24.69
C GLU A 397 -7.21 -12.01 -24.65
N GLY A 398 -5.92 -11.80 -24.40
CA GLY A 398 -5.34 -10.46 -24.36
C GLY A 398 -5.51 -9.74 -25.68
N HIS A 399 -5.96 -8.50 -25.62
CA HIS A 399 -6.24 -7.69 -26.81
C HIS A 399 -6.07 -6.19 -26.52
N LYS A 400 -5.94 -5.39 -27.58
CA LYS A 400 -6.06 -3.94 -27.43
C LYS A 400 -7.51 -3.57 -27.11
N ALA A 401 -7.68 -2.68 -26.15
CA ALA A 401 -9.03 -2.27 -25.71
C ALA A 401 -9.89 -1.86 -26.89
N ASN A 402 -11.13 -2.35 -26.91
CA ASN A 402 -12.10 -2.02 -27.94
C ASN A 402 -13.46 -1.66 -27.33
N ILE A 403 -14.19 -0.78 -28.06
CA ILE A 403 -15.43 -0.19 -27.54
C ILE A 403 -16.56 -1.20 -27.29
N ASN A 404 -16.50 -2.38 -27.89
CA ASN A 404 -17.56 -3.39 -27.74
C ASN A 404 -17.37 -4.23 -26.47
N ASN A 405 -16.12 -4.60 -26.19
CA ASN A 405 -15.81 -5.53 -25.09
C ASN A 405 -15.40 -4.78 -23.82
N ASP A 406 -14.76 -3.60 -23.97
CA ASP A 406 -14.09 -2.86 -22.89
C ASP A 406 -14.73 -1.48 -22.67
N TYR A 407 -16.03 -1.37 -22.91
CA TYR A 407 -16.75 -0.10 -22.83
C TYR A 407 -16.53 0.64 -21.51
N GLN A 408 -16.51 -0.06 -20.37
CA GLN A 408 -16.32 0.58 -19.06
C GLN A 408 -14.91 1.16 -18.89
N ILE A 409 -13.89 0.48 -19.40
CA ILE A 409 -12.50 0.95 -19.37
C ILE A 409 -12.37 2.22 -20.22
N ILE A 410 -12.92 2.18 -21.45
CA ILE A 410 -12.90 3.33 -22.37
C ILE A 410 -13.73 4.50 -21.81
N LYS A 411 -14.88 4.21 -21.19
CA LYS A 411 -15.69 5.22 -20.51
C LYS A 411 -14.90 5.89 -19.40
N GLN A 412 -14.24 5.12 -18.54
CA GLN A 412 -13.41 5.66 -17.45
C GLN A 412 -12.26 6.53 -17.97
N MET A 413 -11.60 6.09 -19.06
CA MET A 413 -10.55 6.88 -19.71
C MET A 413 -11.10 8.21 -20.21
N ALA A 414 -12.25 8.19 -20.90
CA ALA A 414 -12.89 9.38 -21.42
C ALA A 414 -13.36 10.34 -20.31
N GLU A 415 -13.91 9.81 -19.21
CA GLU A 415 -14.33 10.59 -18.05
C GLU A 415 -13.12 11.22 -17.36
N ASN A 416 -12.01 10.50 -17.19
CA ASN A 416 -10.77 11.03 -16.61
C ASN A 416 -10.17 12.14 -17.46
N GLU A 417 -10.13 11.97 -18.81
CA GLU A 417 -9.64 13.02 -19.70
C GLU A 417 -10.52 14.26 -19.65
N LYS A 418 -11.83 14.09 -19.65
CA LYS A 418 -12.77 15.20 -19.51
C LYS A 418 -12.62 15.93 -18.19
N GLN A 419 -12.48 15.18 -17.10
CA GLN A 419 -12.23 15.72 -15.77
C GLN A 419 -10.93 16.54 -15.74
N GLN A 420 -9.84 15.99 -16.30
CA GLN A 420 -8.56 16.70 -16.39
C GLN A 420 -8.67 17.98 -17.22
N SER A 421 -9.37 17.94 -18.35
CA SER A 421 -9.63 19.11 -19.20
C SER A 421 -10.42 20.21 -18.46
N LEU A 422 -11.38 19.83 -17.60
CA LEU A 422 -12.13 20.78 -16.78
C LEU A 422 -11.23 21.40 -15.72
N ILE A 423 -10.38 20.61 -15.06
CA ILE A 423 -9.40 21.09 -14.10
C ILE A 423 -8.42 22.06 -14.76
N ASP A 424 -7.86 21.68 -15.90
CA ASP A 424 -6.90 22.53 -16.65
C ASP A 424 -7.53 23.85 -17.08
N SER A 425 -8.76 23.82 -17.55
CA SER A 425 -9.51 25.04 -17.94
C SER A 425 -9.79 25.92 -16.73
N TRP A 426 -10.18 25.33 -15.60
CA TRP A 426 -10.42 26.04 -14.37
C TRP A 426 -9.14 26.66 -13.81
N LEU A 427 -8.01 25.93 -13.83
CA LEU A 427 -6.71 26.44 -13.41
C LEU A 427 -6.27 27.63 -14.27
N GLN A 428 -6.40 27.54 -15.59
CA GLN A 428 -6.07 28.66 -16.48
C GLN A 428 -6.89 29.92 -16.17
N GLU A 429 -8.17 29.78 -15.82
CA GLU A 429 -9.00 30.91 -15.43
C GLU A 429 -8.60 31.48 -14.07
N LYS A 430 -8.33 30.60 -13.09
CA LYS A 430 -7.87 31.02 -11.76
C LYS A 430 -6.51 31.73 -11.80
N ILE A 431 -5.57 31.26 -12.61
CA ILE A 431 -4.25 31.90 -12.80
C ILE A 431 -4.42 33.32 -13.34
N LYS A 432 -5.35 33.55 -14.27
CA LYS A 432 -5.60 34.91 -14.83
C LYS A 432 -6.17 35.86 -13.77
N THR A 433 -7.05 35.37 -12.90
CA THR A 433 -7.81 36.20 -11.95
C THR A 433 -7.10 36.37 -10.60
N THR A 434 -6.19 35.48 -10.25
CA THR A 434 -5.44 35.53 -8.99
C THR A 434 -4.20 36.42 -9.12
N TYR A 435 -3.88 37.15 -8.05
CA TYR A 435 -2.61 37.87 -8.00
C TYR A 435 -1.45 36.88 -7.94
N VAL A 436 -0.50 37.00 -8.85
CA VAL A 436 0.71 36.15 -8.88
C VAL A 436 1.92 37.05 -9.08
N ARG A 437 2.95 36.82 -8.25
CA ARG A 437 4.28 37.46 -8.38
C ARG A 437 5.34 36.36 -8.25
N ILE A 438 6.22 36.29 -9.24
CA ILE A 438 7.35 35.36 -9.28
C ILE A 438 8.65 36.16 -9.16
N ASP A 439 9.57 35.71 -8.32
CA ASP A 439 10.90 36.31 -8.24
C ASP A 439 11.61 36.19 -9.62
N PRO A 440 12.28 37.24 -10.11
CA PRO A 440 12.91 37.24 -11.43
C PRO A 440 13.87 36.08 -11.70
N LYS A 441 14.49 35.51 -10.67
CA LYS A 441 15.39 34.36 -10.83
C LYS A 441 14.65 33.10 -11.25
N TRP A 442 13.35 33.00 -10.92
CA TRP A 442 12.49 31.84 -11.13
C TRP A 442 11.56 32.00 -12.33
N GLN A 443 11.62 33.14 -13.05
CA GLN A 443 10.79 33.40 -14.25
C GLN A 443 11.30 32.73 -15.53
N LYS A 444 12.49 32.13 -15.51
CA LYS A 444 13.11 31.50 -16.70
C LYS A 444 12.57 30.10 -17.03
N CYS A 445 11.59 29.64 -16.28
CA CYS A 445 11.01 28.32 -16.40
C CYS A 445 9.97 28.24 -17.52
N GLU A 446 9.90 27.08 -18.17
CA GLU A 446 8.75 26.70 -19.01
C GLU A 446 7.69 26.08 -18.09
N PHE A 447 6.67 26.86 -17.78
CA PHE A 447 5.56 26.42 -16.92
C PHE A 447 4.53 25.63 -17.73
N ARG A 448 3.88 24.67 -17.07
CA ARG A 448 2.80 23.88 -17.67
C ARG A 448 1.61 24.74 -18.06
N TYR A 449 1.26 25.73 -17.25
CA TYR A 449 0.17 26.67 -17.54
C TYR A 449 0.70 28.03 -17.92
N SER A 450 0.12 28.61 -18.98
CA SER A 450 0.40 29.97 -19.35
C SER A 450 -0.28 30.99 -18.43
N GLY A 451 0.30 32.16 -18.28
CA GLY A 451 -0.31 33.28 -17.54
C GLY A 451 0.20 33.45 -16.10
N TRP A 452 1.15 32.68 -15.65
CA TRP A 452 1.84 32.90 -14.39
C TRP A 452 2.68 34.17 -14.37
N ILE A 453 3.31 34.47 -15.50
CA ILE A 453 4.07 35.72 -15.71
C ILE A 453 3.11 36.72 -16.38
N LYS A 454 2.82 37.81 -15.66
CA LYS A 454 1.92 38.90 -16.07
C LYS A 454 2.71 40.10 -16.54
#